data_ae6fd12bdbc05de35d299e3c0c1951bb
#
_entry.id   ae6fd12bdbc05de35d299e3c0c1951bb
#
_cell.length_a   1.000
_cell.length_b   1.000
_cell.length_c   1.000
_cell.angle_alpha   90.00
_cell.angle_beta   90.00
_cell.angle_gamma   90.00
#
_symmetry.space_group_name_H-M   'P 1'
#
loop_
_entity.id
_entity.type
_entity.pdbx_description
1 polymer ?
#
loop_
_entity_poly.entity_id
_entity_poly.type
_entity_poly.pdbx_seq_one_letter_code
_entity_poly.pdbx_strand_id
1 'polypeptide(L)'
;HRDLHSFPTRRSSDLKAKKLDGVTKTGRTHLMDAMPIEMSQELNAWKSQLESSQESLLAVTEKLLFLPQGGTAVGTGINAHPRFTKEFAKEVSKLGKVKAKPSNDFFRSLSAQDISLQVSGELRNLATILMKISNDLRWMNSGPLTGIGEIELKA
;
A
#
# COMPACT_ATOMS: atom_id res chain seq x y z
N HIS A 1 12.06 -12.16 4.69
CA HIS A 1 11.79 -10.83 5.25
C HIS A 1 12.48 -9.79 4.36
N ARG A 2 11.77 -9.28 3.34
CA ARG A 2 12.19 -8.02 2.71
C ARG A 2 11.88 -6.91 3.71
N ASP A 3 12.86 -6.06 3.96
CA ASP A 3 12.74 -4.93 4.86
C ASP A 3 11.47 -4.11 4.58
N LEU A 4 10.47 -4.27 5.42
CA LEU A 4 9.24 -3.46 5.45
C LEU A 4 9.54 -1.95 5.68
N HIS A 5 10.79 -1.65 5.98
CA HIS A 5 11.31 -0.29 6.18
C HIS A 5 11.54 0.51 4.89
N SER A 6 11.30 -0.08 3.71
CA SER A 6 11.67 0.52 2.43
C SER A 6 10.60 1.38 1.75
N PHE A 7 9.44 1.63 2.40
CA PHE A 7 8.47 2.56 1.84
C PHE A 7 8.96 4.00 2.10
N PRO A 8 9.47 4.75 1.10
CA PRO A 8 10.16 6.02 1.32
C PRO A 8 9.30 7.03 2.09
N THR A 9 8.00 7.10 1.79
CA THR A 9 7.04 8.01 2.41
C THR A 9 6.84 7.71 3.90
N ARG A 10 6.74 6.42 4.27
CA ARG A 10 6.61 6.00 5.68
C ARG A 10 7.84 6.39 6.49
N ARG A 11 9.03 6.07 5.97
CA ARG A 11 10.31 6.41 6.64
C ARG A 11 10.48 7.93 6.76
N SER A 12 10.08 8.68 5.75
CA SER A 12 10.11 10.14 5.79
C SER A 12 9.20 10.70 6.87
N SER A 13 7.96 10.19 7.00
CA SER A 13 7.01 10.60 8.04
C SER A 13 7.53 10.28 9.45
N ASP A 14 8.10 9.09 9.66
CA ASP A 14 8.68 8.69 10.96
C ASP A 14 9.85 9.62 11.38
N LEU A 15 10.77 9.91 10.46
CA LEU A 15 11.89 10.79 10.72
C LEU A 15 11.46 12.24 10.98
N LYS A 16 10.44 12.72 10.29
CA LYS A 16 9.89 14.07 10.48
C LYS A 16 9.11 14.15 11.80
N ALA A 17 8.29 13.16 12.12
CA ALA A 17 7.56 13.11 13.39
C ALA A 17 8.51 13.21 14.59
N LYS A 18 9.61 12.44 14.61
CA LYS A 18 10.63 12.52 15.67
C LYS A 18 11.30 13.88 15.79
N LYS A 19 11.51 14.58 14.67
CA LYS A 19 12.12 15.92 14.66
C LYS A 19 11.15 17.01 15.12
N LEU A 20 9.87 16.78 14.99
CA LEU A 20 8.80 17.74 15.31
C LEU A 20 8.03 17.35 16.58
N ASP A 21 8.61 16.47 17.38
CA ASP A 21 8.10 16.11 18.69
C ASP A 21 8.10 17.33 19.60
N GLY A 22 7.01 17.54 20.36
CA GLY A 22 6.84 18.72 21.21
C GLY A 22 6.52 20.02 20.47
N VAL A 23 6.45 20.05 19.15
CA VAL A 23 6.02 21.22 18.37
C VAL A 23 4.49 21.30 18.40
N THR A 24 3.94 22.24 19.17
CA THR A 24 2.51 22.46 19.29
C THR A 24 1.96 23.18 18.05
N LYS A 25 0.83 22.72 17.56
CA LYS A 25 0.04 23.33 16.48
C LYS A 25 -1.44 23.38 16.81
N THR A 26 -2.20 24.19 16.06
CA THR A 26 -3.66 24.17 16.13
C THR A 26 -4.20 22.89 15.49
N GLY A 27 -4.97 22.09 16.26
CA GLY A 27 -5.83 21.05 15.69
C GLY A 27 -7.03 21.71 15.00
N ARG A 28 -7.56 21.08 13.95
CA ARG A 28 -8.74 21.60 13.22
C ARG A 28 -9.79 20.54 13.00
N THR A 29 -11.04 20.94 13.15
CA THR A 29 -12.21 20.17 12.72
C THR A 29 -13.08 21.07 11.87
N HIS A 30 -13.60 20.60 10.76
CA HIS A 30 -14.41 21.41 9.84
C HIS A 30 -13.71 22.71 9.38
N LEU A 31 -12.38 22.69 9.25
CA LEU A 31 -11.52 23.86 8.98
C LEU A 31 -11.57 24.95 10.06
N MET A 32 -12.20 24.70 11.21
CA MET A 32 -12.24 25.60 12.36
C MET A 32 -11.17 25.20 13.38
N ASP A 33 -10.66 26.17 14.12
CA ASP A 33 -9.72 25.94 15.20
C ASP A 33 -10.34 25.05 16.28
N ALA A 34 -9.55 24.07 16.72
CA ALA A 34 -9.90 23.16 17.79
C ALA A 34 -8.80 23.14 18.85
N MET A 35 -8.64 22.02 19.55
CA MET A 35 -7.65 21.89 20.63
C MET A 35 -6.21 21.91 20.07
N PRO A 36 -5.24 22.40 20.84
CA PRO A 36 -3.83 22.22 20.51
C PRO A 36 -3.45 20.75 20.40
N ILE A 37 -2.66 20.41 19.40
CA ILE A 37 -2.08 19.09 19.21
C ILE A 37 -0.59 19.24 18.91
N GLU A 38 0.15 18.15 18.92
CA GLU A 38 1.52 18.14 18.45
C GLU A 38 1.59 17.80 16.96
N MET A 39 2.50 18.43 16.25
CA MET A 39 2.79 18.13 14.85
C MET A 39 3.16 16.65 14.65
N SER A 40 3.89 16.09 15.60
CA SER A 40 4.26 14.67 15.61
C SER A 40 3.05 13.72 15.62
N GLN A 41 1.95 14.10 16.28
CA GLN A 41 0.73 13.29 16.35
C GLN A 41 0.07 13.16 14.96
N GLU A 42 -0.02 14.26 14.21
CA GLU A 42 -0.57 14.24 12.85
C GLU A 42 0.30 13.42 11.89
N LEU A 43 1.61 13.61 11.94
CA LEU A 43 2.55 12.82 11.12
C LEU A 43 2.54 11.33 11.46
N ASN A 44 2.38 10.98 12.74
CA ASN A 44 2.25 9.60 13.18
C ASN A 44 0.92 8.98 12.73
N ALA A 45 -0.16 9.76 12.66
CA ALA A 45 -1.43 9.29 12.09
C ALA A 45 -1.28 8.93 10.60
N TRP A 46 -0.60 9.76 9.80
CA TRP A 46 -0.30 9.44 8.39
C TRP A 46 0.58 8.20 8.25
N LYS A 47 1.59 8.07 9.10
CA LYS A 47 2.44 6.87 9.16
C LYS A 47 1.60 5.62 9.40
N SER A 48 0.70 5.66 10.40
CA SER A 48 -0.18 4.55 10.75
C SER A 48 -1.11 4.15 9.61
N GLN A 49 -1.67 5.12 8.87
CA GLN A 49 -2.48 4.87 7.67
C GLN A 49 -1.67 4.16 6.57
N LEU A 50 -0.43 4.60 6.32
CA LEU A 50 0.45 3.98 5.33
C LEU A 50 0.86 2.56 5.73
N GLU A 51 1.12 2.31 7.00
CA GLU A 51 1.45 0.98 7.54
C GLU A 51 0.27 0.01 7.34
N SER A 52 -0.93 0.41 7.72
CA SER A 52 -2.14 -0.40 7.54
C SER A 52 -2.41 -0.71 6.07
N SER A 53 -2.26 0.28 5.18
CA SER A 53 -2.42 0.07 3.73
C SER A 53 -1.35 -0.87 3.17
N GLN A 54 -0.12 -0.78 3.64
CA GLN A 54 0.98 -1.67 3.24
C GLN A 54 0.70 -3.11 3.66
N GLU A 55 0.22 -3.34 4.89
CA GLU A 55 -0.14 -4.67 5.38
C GLU A 55 -1.24 -5.30 4.54
N SER A 56 -2.31 -4.54 4.26
CA SER A 56 -3.41 -4.99 3.39
C SER A 56 -2.93 -5.35 1.99
N LEU A 57 -2.10 -4.51 1.39
CA LEU A 57 -1.55 -4.75 0.06
C LEU A 57 -0.66 -6.00 0.02
N LEU A 58 0.18 -6.20 1.02
CA LEU A 58 1.02 -7.40 1.13
C LEU A 58 0.17 -8.67 1.25
N ALA A 59 -0.85 -8.66 2.11
CA ALA A 59 -1.75 -9.79 2.31
C ALA A 59 -2.49 -10.20 1.01
N VAL A 60 -2.86 -9.21 0.20
CA VAL A 60 -3.50 -9.48 -1.11
C VAL A 60 -2.49 -9.95 -2.14
N THR A 61 -1.29 -9.37 -2.19
CA THR A 61 -0.25 -9.78 -3.15
C THR A 61 0.23 -11.21 -2.94
N GLU A 62 0.18 -11.73 -1.71
CA GLU A 62 0.47 -13.15 -1.47
C GLU A 62 -0.49 -14.09 -2.22
N LYS A 63 -1.75 -13.68 -2.41
CA LYS A 63 -2.74 -14.46 -3.17
C LYS A 63 -2.42 -14.54 -4.67
N LEU A 64 -1.74 -13.53 -5.22
CA LEU A 64 -1.27 -13.52 -6.61
C LEU A 64 -0.19 -14.56 -6.90
N LEU A 65 0.46 -15.08 -5.86
CA LEU A 65 1.50 -16.09 -6.01
C LEU A 65 0.95 -17.51 -6.30
N PHE A 66 -0.37 -17.69 -6.27
CA PHE A 66 -1.02 -18.92 -6.68
C PHE A 66 -1.41 -18.84 -8.16
N LEU A 67 -0.67 -19.56 -9.00
CA LEU A 67 -0.71 -19.44 -10.44
C LEU A 67 -1.72 -20.41 -11.07
N PRO A 68 -2.58 -19.96 -12.02
CA PRO A 68 -3.58 -20.80 -12.69
C PRO A 68 -3.02 -21.66 -13.82
N GLN A 69 -1.74 -21.47 -14.20
CA GLN A 69 -1.14 -22.17 -15.32
C GLN A 69 -1.07 -23.68 -15.10
N GLY A 70 -1.56 -24.41 -16.08
CA GLY A 70 -1.69 -25.87 -16.07
C GLY A 70 -3.10 -26.37 -15.83
N GLY A 71 -4.05 -25.51 -15.46
CA GLY A 71 -5.47 -25.86 -15.39
C GLY A 71 -6.11 -26.10 -16.78
N THR A 72 -5.45 -25.66 -17.84
CA THR A 72 -5.88 -25.74 -19.25
C THR A 72 -7.21 -25.03 -19.52
N ALA A 73 -8.13 -25.63 -20.23
CA ALA A 73 -9.37 -24.94 -20.67
C ALA A 73 -10.31 -24.57 -19.51
N VAL A 74 -10.52 -25.47 -18.56
CA VAL A 74 -11.57 -25.31 -17.53
C VAL A 74 -11.08 -25.57 -16.09
N GLY A 75 -9.85 -26.01 -15.92
CA GLY A 75 -9.30 -26.30 -14.57
C GLY A 75 -8.96 -27.78 -14.34
N THR A 76 -9.24 -28.66 -15.30
CA THR A 76 -8.99 -30.11 -15.18
C THR A 76 -7.52 -30.49 -15.44
N GLY A 77 -6.75 -29.60 -16.08
CA GLY A 77 -5.39 -29.91 -16.49
C GLY A 77 -5.27 -30.89 -17.67
N ILE A 78 -6.37 -31.12 -18.42
CA ILE A 78 -6.39 -32.04 -19.57
C ILE A 78 -5.31 -31.65 -20.59
N ASN A 79 -4.58 -32.63 -21.09
CA ASN A 79 -3.48 -32.49 -22.04
C ASN A 79 -2.24 -31.71 -21.51
N ALA A 80 -2.23 -31.29 -20.25
CA ALA A 80 -1.01 -30.75 -19.65
C ALA A 80 -0.09 -31.86 -19.16
N HIS A 81 1.22 -31.67 -19.30
CA HIS A 81 2.19 -32.60 -18.74
C HIS A 81 2.08 -32.58 -17.18
N PRO A 82 2.10 -33.71 -16.48
CA PRO A 82 1.88 -33.79 -15.02
C PRO A 82 2.81 -32.89 -14.17
N ARG A 83 4.01 -32.58 -14.66
CA ARG A 83 4.96 -31.70 -13.98
C ARG A 83 4.85 -30.23 -14.38
N PHE A 84 4.02 -29.89 -15.36
CA PHE A 84 3.99 -28.53 -15.94
C PHE A 84 3.72 -27.47 -14.89
N THR A 85 2.69 -27.61 -14.06
CA THR A 85 2.28 -26.62 -13.05
C THR A 85 3.41 -26.31 -12.08
N LYS A 86 4.12 -27.34 -11.62
CA LYS A 86 5.22 -27.20 -10.65
C LYS A 86 6.46 -26.57 -11.28
N GLU A 87 6.85 -27.02 -12.47
CA GLU A 87 8.02 -26.46 -13.15
C GLU A 87 7.76 -25.01 -13.59
N PHE A 88 6.55 -24.70 -14.07
CA PHE A 88 6.16 -23.33 -14.39
C PHE A 88 6.25 -22.41 -13.16
N ALA A 89 5.66 -22.80 -12.03
CA ALA A 89 5.72 -22.01 -10.79
C ALA A 89 7.16 -21.83 -10.29
N LYS A 90 8.00 -22.84 -10.44
CA LYS A 90 9.42 -22.79 -10.09
C LYS A 90 10.18 -21.78 -10.95
N GLU A 91 9.97 -21.78 -12.28
CA GLU A 91 10.61 -20.82 -13.17
C GLU A 91 10.12 -19.39 -12.93
N VAL A 92 8.81 -19.18 -12.72
CA VAL A 92 8.28 -17.87 -12.32
C VAL A 92 8.89 -17.40 -11.00
N SER A 93 9.03 -18.31 -10.03
CA SER A 93 9.67 -18.00 -8.75
C SER A 93 11.11 -17.56 -8.90
N LYS A 94 11.86 -18.21 -9.77
CA LYS A 94 13.26 -17.88 -10.07
C LYS A 94 13.39 -16.53 -10.77
N LEU A 95 12.61 -16.30 -11.82
CA LEU A 95 12.64 -15.07 -12.60
C LEU A 95 12.14 -13.87 -11.79
N GLY A 96 11.02 -14.03 -11.08
CA GLY A 96 10.40 -12.98 -10.29
C GLY A 96 11.00 -12.78 -8.90
N LYS A 97 11.92 -13.66 -8.47
CA LYS A 97 12.45 -13.70 -7.08
C LYS A 97 11.33 -13.73 -6.04
N VAL A 98 10.26 -14.46 -6.32
CA VAL A 98 9.08 -14.63 -5.49
C VAL A 98 8.85 -16.11 -5.15
N LYS A 99 7.90 -16.42 -4.29
CA LYS A 99 7.55 -17.81 -3.94
C LYS A 99 6.24 -18.22 -4.61
N ALA A 100 6.21 -18.24 -5.94
CA ALA A 100 5.04 -18.67 -6.69
C ALA A 100 4.76 -20.18 -6.49
N LYS A 101 3.49 -20.55 -6.52
CA LYS A 101 2.99 -21.91 -6.35
C LYS A 101 1.87 -22.18 -7.37
N PRO A 102 1.64 -23.45 -7.77
CA PRO A 102 0.43 -23.79 -8.49
C PRO A 102 -0.80 -23.45 -7.66
N SER A 103 -1.88 -23.02 -8.31
CA SER A 103 -3.15 -22.82 -7.64
C SER A 103 -3.64 -24.11 -6.98
N ASN A 104 -4.28 -23.97 -5.82
CA ASN A 104 -4.94 -25.09 -5.15
C ASN A 104 -6.31 -25.41 -5.78
N ASP A 105 -6.87 -24.46 -6.53
CA ASP A 105 -8.14 -24.58 -7.22
C ASP A 105 -8.05 -23.88 -8.58
N PHE A 106 -7.79 -24.69 -9.62
CA PHE A 106 -7.68 -24.19 -10.99
C PHE A 106 -9.02 -23.74 -11.57
N PHE A 107 -10.15 -24.33 -11.14
CA PHE A 107 -11.46 -23.92 -11.60
C PHE A 107 -11.74 -22.47 -11.20
N ARG A 108 -11.55 -22.16 -9.93
CA ARG A 108 -11.68 -20.79 -9.42
C ARG A 108 -10.70 -19.84 -10.10
N SER A 109 -9.43 -20.22 -10.15
CA SER A 109 -8.36 -19.32 -10.62
C SER A 109 -8.44 -18.98 -12.10
N LEU A 110 -9.09 -19.82 -12.91
CA LEU A 110 -9.32 -19.59 -14.32
C LEU A 110 -10.63 -18.83 -14.61
N SER A 111 -11.64 -18.99 -13.75
CA SER A 111 -12.98 -18.42 -13.97
C SER A 111 -13.20 -17.07 -13.29
N ALA A 112 -12.38 -16.68 -12.29
CA ALA A 112 -12.61 -15.50 -11.47
C ALA A 112 -11.42 -14.52 -11.49
N GLN A 113 -11.73 -13.22 -11.39
CA GLN A 113 -10.77 -12.12 -11.32
C GLN A 113 -10.81 -11.41 -9.96
N ASP A 114 -11.37 -12.06 -8.94
CA ASP A 114 -11.56 -11.51 -7.61
C ASP A 114 -10.26 -11.05 -6.96
N ILE A 115 -9.15 -11.77 -7.15
CA ILE A 115 -7.85 -11.40 -6.58
C ILE A 115 -7.28 -10.16 -7.26
N SER A 116 -7.40 -10.06 -8.59
CA SER A 116 -6.98 -8.87 -9.35
C SER A 116 -7.77 -7.63 -8.94
N LEU A 117 -9.07 -7.80 -8.69
CA LEU A 117 -9.94 -6.74 -8.20
C LEU A 117 -9.53 -6.30 -6.78
N GLN A 118 -9.22 -7.23 -5.88
CA GLN A 118 -8.74 -6.91 -4.55
C GLN A 118 -7.44 -6.10 -4.59
N VAL A 119 -6.45 -6.51 -5.40
CA VAL A 119 -5.20 -5.75 -5.57
C VAL A 119 -5.47 -4.34 -6.08
N SER A 120 -6.32 -4.18 -7.10
CA SER A 120 -6.72 -2.88 -7.61
C SER A 120 -7.39 -2.01 -6.55
N GLY A 121 -8.22 -2.62 -5.70
CA GLY A 121 -8.86 -1.96 -4.55
C GLY A 121 -7.86 -1.43 -3.54
N GLU A 122 -6.87 -2.25 -3.17
CA GLU A 122 -5.82 -1.82 -2.22
C GLU A 122 -4.89 -0.74 -2.79
N LEU A 123 -4.57 -0.81 -4.08
CA LEU A 123 -3.83 0.27 -4.75
C LEU A 123 -4.61 1.58 -4.76
N ARG A 124 -5.91 1.53 -4.99
CA ARG A 124 -6.79 2.71 -4.92
C ARG A 124 -6.87 3.26 -3.49
N ASN A 125 -6.94 2.39 -2.47
CA ASN A 125 -6.90 2.79 -1.07
C ASN A 125 -5.60 3.54 -0.77
N LEU A 126 -4.45 3.00 -1.13
CA LEU A 126 -3.14 3.66 -0.98
C LEU A 126 -3.10 5.02 -1.69
N ALA A 127 -3.58 5.10 -2.93
CA ALA A 127 -3.63 6.35 -3.68
C ALA A 127 -4.50 7.41 -2.97
N THR A 128 -5.62 7.00 -2.39
CA THR A 128 -6.52 7.89 -1.62
C THR A 128 -5.82 8.43 -0.36
N ILE A 129 -5.09 7.59 0.36
CA ILE A 129 -4.29 8.00 1.53
C ILE A 129 -3.23 9.03 1.12
N LEU A 130 -2.47 8.74 0.06
CA LEU A 130 -1.43 9.66 -0.44
C LEU A 130 -2.01 10.98 -0.91
N MET A 131 -3.16 10.97 -1.58
CA MET A 131 -3.87 12.18 -2.00
C MET A 131 -4.32 13.01 -0.80
N LYS A 132 -4.86 12.37 0.25
CA LYS A 132 -5.24 13.05 1.51
C LYS A 132 -4.02 13.72 2.15
N ILE A 133 -2.92 13.00 2.33
CA ILE A 133 -1.68 13.53 2.92
C ILE A 133 -1.15 14.72 2.09
N SER A 134 -1.16 14.60 0.77
CA SER A 134 -0.71 15.66 -0.13
C SER A 134 -1.57 16.92 -0.03
N ASN A 135 -2.89 16.75 0.10
CA ASN A 135 -3.81 17.87 0.28
C ASN A 135 -3.62 18.54 1.65
N ASP A 136 -3.44 17.76 2.71
CA ASP A 136 -3.15 18.33 4.04
C ASP A 136 -1.85 19.15 4.02
N LEU A 137 -0.78 18.62 3.44
CA LEU A 137 0.48 19.34 3.28
C LEU A 137 0.31 20.65 2.49
N ARG A 138 -0.50 20.64 1.41
CA ARG A 138 -0.80 21.85 0.64
C ARG A 138 -1.57 22.88 1.48
N TRP A 139 -2.53 22.44 2.28
CA TRP A 139 -3.25 23.34 3.19
C TRP A 139 -2.32 23.93 4.24
N MET A 140 -1.50 23.11 4.89
CA MET A 140 -0.55 23.56 5.91
C MET A 140 0.48 24.53 5.36
N ASN A 141 0.88 24.37 4.08
CA ASN A 141 1.82 25.27 3.38
C ASN A 141 1.14 26.48 2.71
N SER A 142 -0.18 26.61 2.81
CA SER A 142 -0.88 27.69 2.14
C SER A 142 -0.52 29.07 2.72
N GLY A 143 -0.40 30.04 1.86
CA GLY A 143 -0.01 31.41 2.25
C GLY A 143 0.70 32.12 1.09
N PRO A 144 1.49 33.19 1.35
CA PRO A 144 1.94 33.68 2.66
C PRO A 144 0.99 34.61 3.40
N LEU A 145 0.00 35.24 2.74
CA LEU A 145 -0.77 36.32 3.38
C LEU A 145 -2.07 35.83 4.04
N THR A 146 -2.84 34.96 3.35
CA THR A 146 -4.18 34.56 3.77
C THR A 146 -4.33 33.05 3.98
N GLY A 147 -3.24 32.31 3.90
CA GLY A 147 -3.22 30.87 4.12
C GLY A 147 -2.88 30.50 5.57
N ILE A 148 -2.83 29.20 5.82
CA ILE A 148 -2.56 28.64 7.15
C ILE A 148 -1.10 28.85 7.56
N GLY A 149 -0.16 28.62 6.65
CA GLY A 149 1.27 28.90 6.86
C GLY A 149 1.94 28.15 8.01
N GLU A 150 1.49 26.93 8.31
CA GLU A 150 2.05 26.12 9.41
C GLU A 150 3.41 25.49 9.08
N ILE A 151 3.63 25.23 7.80
CA ILE A 151 4.87 24.62 7.31
C ILE A 151 5.34 25.35 6.06
N GLU A 152 6.61 25.20 5.75
CA GLU A 152 7.20 25.62 4.48
C GLU A 152 7.74 24.39 3.75
N LEU A 153 7.22 24.13 2.56
CA LEU A 153 7.71 23.11 1.66
C LEU A 153 8.77 23.71 0.75
N LYS A 154 9.88 23.02 0.61
CA LYS A 154 10.91 23.44 -0.37
C LYS A 154 10.33 23.32 -1.77
N ALA A 155 10.56 24.34 -2.59
CA ALA A 155 10.26 24.35 -4.01
C ALA A 155 11.13 23.32 -4.77
#